data_9cca8005d0e1dac529d31e4247d4a77f
#
_entry.id   9cca8005d0e1dac529d31e4247d4a77f
#
_cell.length_a   1.000
_cell.length_b   1.000
_cell.length_c   1.000
_cell.angle_alpha   90.00
_cell.angle_beta   90.00
_cell.angle_gamma   90.00
#
_symmetry.space_group_name_H-M   'P 1'
#
loop_
_entity.id
_entity.type
_entity.pdbx_description
1 polymer ?
#
loop_
_entity_poly.entity_id
_entity_poly.type
_entity_poly.pdbx_seq_one_letter_code
_entity_poly.pdbx_strand_id
1 'polypeptide(L)'
;NPREIYEWLLKWLACPMQNPGIKMQTAVLMHGPEGTGKNTFFGAIRAIYERYGGIFDQVQLESQFNGIFSGKLFGIGNEVVSRAELYHQQGRMRNMITETEWPINEKNLPARMEQNHCNMVFFSNRIDIAKLDPDDRRYCVIWTPEPADPSLYLEAKSELADGGAAALHWH
;
A
#
# COMPACT_ATOMS: atom_id res chain seq x y z
N ASN A 1 2.60 19.90 7.81
CA ASN A 1 3.85 19.78 8.57
C ASN A 1 4.46 18.40 8.32
N PRO A 2 5.70 18.27 7.80
CA PRO A 2 6.32 16.96 7.50
C PRO A 2 6.40 16.04 8.72
N ARG A 3 6.64 16.58 9.91
CA ARG A 3 6.74 15.81 11.14
C ARG A 3 5.40 15.16 11.53
N GLU A 4 4.30 15.86 11.37
CA GLU A 4 2.97 15.30 11.65
C GLU A 4 2.62 14.17 10.69
N ILE A 5 2.96 14.31 9.40
CA ILE A 5 2.78 13.25 8.40
C ILE A 5 3.62 12.01 8.75
N TYR A 6 4.86 12.23 9.16
CA TYR A 6 5.76 11.15 9.58
C TYR A 6 5.21 10.41 10.80
N GLU A 7 4.82 11.13 11.86
CA GLU A 7 4.23 10.54 13.08
C GLU A 7 2.92 9.80 12.76
N TRP A 8 2.09 10.35 11.89
CA TRP A 8 0.87 9.70 11.43
C TRP A 8 1.17 8.40 10.69
N LEU A 9 2.13 8.43 9.75
CA LEU A 9 2.52 7.26 8.96
C LEU A 9 3.04 6.13 9.86
N LEU A 10 3.88 6.44 10.84
CA LEU A 10 4.38 5.44 11.79
C LEU A 10 3.24 4.81 12.59
N LYS A 11 2.29 5.60 13.10
CA LYS A 11 1.12 5.11 13.81
C LYS A 11 0.23 4.26 12.92
N TRP A 12 0.04 4.68 11.66
CA TRP A 12 -0.75 3.95 10.68
C TRP A 12 -0.13 2.58 10.35
N LEU A 13 1.20 2.48 10.27
CA LEU A 13 1.92 1.22 10.07
C LEU A 13 1.91 0.34 11.32
N ALA A 14 2.12 0.92 12.49
CA ALA A 14 2.17 0.19 13.76
C ALA A 14 0.81 -0.42 14.14
N CYS A 15 -0.29 0.28 13.87
CA CYS A 15 -1.63 -0.14 14.28
C CYS A 15 -1.99 -1.56 13.81
N PRO A 16 -1.89 -1.92 12.51
CA PRO A 16 -2.19 -3.27 12.06
C PRO A 16 -1.11 -4.30 12.42
N MET A 17 0.12 -3.90 12.73
CA MET A 17 1.14 -4.80 13.27
C MET A 17 0.83 -5.21 14.71
N GLN A 18 0.41 -4.26 15.53
CA GLN A 18 0.01 -4.50 16.93
C GLN A 18 -1.36 -5.15 17.06
N ASN A 19 -2.22 -4.98 16.07
CA ASN A 19 -3.58 -5.52 16.03
C ASN A 19 -3.82 -6.28 14.72
N PRO A 20 -3.26 -7.49 14.56
CA PRO A 20 -3.39 -8.25 13.32
C PRO A 20 -4.86 -8.49 12.94
N GLY A 21 -5.20 -8.17 11.70
CA GLY A 21 -6.56 -8.28 11.20
C GLY A 21 -7.40 -7.00 11.30
N ILE A 22 -6.89 -5.94 11.93
CA ILE A 22 -7.59 -4.65 11.89
C ILE A 22 -7.62 -4.12 10.46
N LYS A 23 -8.78 -3.62 10.03
CA LYS A 23 -8.96 -2.93 8.75
C LYS A 23 -8.92 -1.43 8.97
N MET A 24 -7.86 -0.80 8.48
CA MET A 24 -7.79 0.66 8.40
C MET A 24 -8.66 1.14 7.25
N GLN A 25 -9.54 2.10 7.50
CA GLN A 25 -10.39 2.69 6.45
C GLN A 25 -9.69 3.84 5.71
N THR A 26 -8.36 3.82 5.75
CA THR A 26 -7.48 4.77 5.07
C THR A 26 -6.36 4.01 4.37
N ALA A 27 -5.85 4.60 3.31
CA ALA A 27 -4.68 4.12 2.58
C ALA A 27 -3.63 5.22 2.46
N VAL A 28 -2.39 4.82 2.30
CA VAL A 28 -1.29 5.73 1.95
C VAL A 28 -1.18 5.79 0.44
N LEU A 29 -1.12 6.98 -0.12
CA LEU A 29 -0.81 7.22 -1.53
C LEU A 29 0.49 8.01 -1.62
N MET A 30 1.56 7.36 -2.04
CA MET A 30 2.85 8.01 -2.27
C MET A 30 3.05 8.32 -3.74
N HIS A 31 3.31 9.57 -4.04
CA HIS A 31 3.65 9.99 -5.39
C HIS A 31 4.99 10.75 -5.43
N GLY A 32 5.65 10.71 -6.57
CA GLY A 32 6.93 11.38 -6.80
C GLY A 32 7.86 10.59 -7.69
N PRO A 33 9.04 11.12 -8.01
CA PRO A 33 9.99 10.53 -8.95
C PRO A 33 10.36 9.07 -8.64
N GLU A 34 10.86 8.39 -9.64
CA GLU A 34 11.47 7.07 -9.45
C GLU A 34 12.75 7.17 -8.61
N GLY A 35 13.15 6.07 -7.99
CA GLY A 35 14.39 6.03 -7.22
C GLY A 35 14.33 6.70 -5.84
N THR A 36 13.18 7.21 -5.39
CA THR A 36 13.03 7.90 -4.10
C THR A 36 12.88 6.96 -2.88
N GLY A 37 13.14 5.66 -3.05
CA GLY A 37 13.12 4.69 -1.96
C GLY A 37 11.74 4.16 -1.53
N LYS A 38 10.64 4.56 -2.19
CA LYS A 38 9.27 4.10 -1.88
C LYS A 38 9.19 2.58 -1.76
N ASN A 39 9.66 1.88 -2.79
CA ASN A 39 9.66 0.41 -2.85
C ASN A 39 10.59 -0.22 -1.81
N THR A 40 11.71 0.41 -1.48
CA THR A 40 12.65 -0.10 -0.46
C THR A 40 12.02 -0.06 0.92
N PHE A 41 11.48 1.08 1.32
CA PHE A 41 10.84 1.26 2.63
C PHE A 41 9.62 0.34 2.80
N PHE A 42 8.65 0.43 1.91
CA PHE A 42 7.43 -0.39 2.04
C PHE A 42 7.65 -1.86 1.70
N GLY A 43 8.69 -2.20 0.95
CA GLY A 43 9.14 -3.57 0.76
C GLY A 43 9.61 -4.21 2.06
N ALA A 44 10.32 -3.46 2.92
CA ALA A 44 10.68 -3.90 4.26
C ALA A 44 9.44 -4.11 5.15
N ILE A 45 8.49 -3.16 5.13
CA ILE A 45 7.22 -3.32 5.84
C ILE A 45 6.48 -4.58 5.38
N ARG A 46 6.35 -4.77 4.05
CA ARG A 46 5.73 -5.97 3.49
C ARG A 46 6.42 -7.26 3.94
N ALA A 47 7.75 -7.25 4.06
CA ALA A 47 8.51 -8.43 4.47
C ALA A 47 8.13 -8.90 5.89
N ILE A 48 7.77 -7.99 6.80
CA ILE A 48 7.27 -8.33 8.15
C ILE A 48 5.99 -9.18 8.07
N TYR A 49 5.13 -8.91 7.09
CA TYR A 49 3.89 -9.67 6.89
C TYR A 49 4.09 -11.01 6.16
N GLU A 50 5.29 -11.32 5.68
CA GLU A 50 5.62 -12.57 4.98
C GLU A 50 4.61 -12.92 3.89
N ARG A 51 3.96 -14.10 3.97
CA ARG A 51 2.93 -14.56 3.03
C ARG A 51 1.65 -13.71 3.03
N TYR A 52 1.41 -12.96 4.09
CA TYR A 52 0.26 -12.08 4.23
C TYR A 52 0.50 -10.69 3.63
N GLY A 53 1.74 -10.39 3.21
CA GLY A 53 2.08 -9.20 2.43
C GLY A 53 2.02 -9.47 0.93
N GLY A 54 1.48 -8.53 0.15
CA GLY A 54 1.37 -8.61 -1.30
C GLY A 54 1.95 -7.38 -2.01
N ILE A 55 2.40 -7.59 -3.25
CA ILE A 55 2.68 -6.51 -4.21
C ILE A 55 1.77 -6.76 -5.39
N PHE A 56 1.06 -5.75 -5.83
CA PHE A 56 0.04 -5.84 -6.86
C PHE A 56 0.32 -4.80 -7.94
N ASP A 57 0.40 -5.22 -9.17
CA ASP A 57 0.44 -4.33 -10.31
C ASP A 57 -0.97 -3.85 -10.70
N GLN A 58 -1.03 -2.92 -11.65
CA GLN A 58 -2.30 -2.36 -12.10
C GLN A 58 -3.23 -3.43 -12.69
N VAL A 59 -2.69 -4.39 -13.46
CA VAL A 59 -3.49 -5.45 -14.09
C VAL A 59 -4.15 -6.34 -13.03
N GLN A 60 -3.42 -6.65 -11.96
CA GLN A 60 -3.95 -7.42 -10.83
C GLN A 60 -5.00 -6.64 -10.03
N LEU A 61 -4.76 -5.33 -9.82
CA LEU A 61 -5.72 -4.45 -9.16
C LEU A 61 -7.04 -4.32 -9.95
N GLU A 62 -6.98 -4.41 -11.28
CA GLU A 62 -8.13 -4.28 -12.18
C GLU A 62 -8.80 -5.62 -12.50
N SER A 63 -8.13 -6.74 -12.27
CA SER A 63 -8.62 -8.06 -12.64
C SER A 63 -9.93 -8.41 -11.92
N GLN A 64 -10.88 -8.96 -12.66
CA GLN A 64 -12.06 -9.57 -12.05
C GLN A 64 -11.73 -10.79 -11.19
N PHE A 65 -10.59 -11.46 -11.48
CA PHE A 65 -10.08 -12.57 -10.67
C PHE A 65 -9.11 -12.00 -9.63
N ASN A 66 -9.57 -11.94 -8.41
CA ASN A 66 -8.90 -11.24 -7.31
C ASN A 66 -8.43 -12.17 -6.17
N GLY A 67 -8.34 -13.47 -6.43
CA GLY A 67 -7.87 -14.45 -5.45
C GLY A 67 -6.50 -14.16 -4.86
N ILE A 68 -5.67 -13.37 -5.57
CA ILE A 68 -4.37 -12.91 -5.09
C ILE A 68 -4.46 -12.07 -3.79
N PHE A 69 -5.62 -11.47 -3.51
CA PHE A 69 -5.87 -10.68 -2.30
C PHE A 69 -6.36 -11.52 -1.12
N SER A 70 -6.74 -12.79 -1.37
CA SER A 70 -7.23 -13.68 -0.32
C SER A 70 -6.21 -13.83 0.80
N GLY A 71 -6.66 -13.60 2.05
CA GLY A 71 -5.84 -13.70 3.25
C GLY A 71 -4.74 -12.66 3.39
N LYS A 72 -4.71 -11.57 2.59
CA LYS A 72 -3.71 -10.52 2.71
C LYS A 72 -4.06 -9.54 3.83
N LEU A 73 -3.02 -9.13 4.58
CA LEU A 73 -3.09 -8.13 5.64
C LEU A 73 -2.47 -6.80 5.21
N PHE A 74 -1.47 -6.84 4.31
CA PHE A 74 -0.78 -5.67 3.81
C PHE A 74 -0.55 -5.78 2.31
N GLY A 75 -0.82 -4.71 1.58
CA GLY A 75 -0.70 -4.66 0.13
C GLY A 75 -0.03 -3.40 -0.40
N ILE A 76 0.85 -3.58 -1.37
CA ILE A 76 1.48 -2.49 -2.13
C ILE A 76 0.90 -2.52 -3.54
N GLY A 77 0.14 -1.51 -3.92
CA GLY A 77 -0.25 -1.24 -5.29
C GLY A 77 0.85 -0.46 -6.00
N ASN A 78 1.60 -1.14 -6.86
CA ASN A 78 2.74 -0.54 -7.55
C ASN A 78 2.32 0.05 -8.89
N GLU A 79 2.88 1.23 -9.21
CA GLU A 79 2.66 1.93 -10.49
C GLU A 79 1.18 2.11 -10.87
N VAL A 80 0.38 2.49 -9.90
CA VAL A 80 -1.03 2.79 -10.16
C VAL A 80 -1.12 4.05 -11.01
N VAL A 81 -1.45 3.89 -12.29
CA VAL A 81 -1.53 4.99 -13.27
C VAL A 81 -2.96 5.45 -13.40
N SER A 82 -3.15 6.76 -13.28
CA SER A 82 -4.43 7.40 -13.59
C SER A 82 -4.57 7.62 -15.10
N ARG A 83 -5.43 6.83 -15.77
CA ARG A 83 -5.94 7.17 -17.10
C ARG A 83 -7.41 7.59 -16.99
N ALA A 84 -7.94 8.27 -18.02
CA ALA A 84 -9.32 8.77 -18.04
C ALA A 84 -10.43 7.71 -17.91
N GLU A 85 -10.08 6.42 -18.02
CA GLU A 85 -10.97 5.26 -17.81
C GLU A 85 -11.22 4.95 -16.33
N LEU A 86 -10.66 5.74 -15.44
CA LEU A 86 -10.50 5.49 -14.00
C LEU A 86 -11.75 5.65 -13.16
N TYR A 87 -12.86 6.12 -13.66
CA TYR A 87 -14.07 6.21 -12.82
C TYR A 87 -14.48 4.84 -12.24
N HIS A 88 -14.34 3.78 -13.04
CA HIS A 88 -14.59 2.40 -12.56
C HIS A 88 -13.52 1.91 -11.58
N GLN A 89 -12.28 2.32 -11.78
CA GLN A 89 -11.15 1.92 -10.95
C GLN A 89 -11.15 2.62 -9.59
N GLN A 90 -11.52 3.90 -9.54
CA GLN A 90 -11.65 4.64 -8.28
C GLN A 90 -12.66 3.99 -7.34
N GLY A 91 -13.80 3.54 -7.86
CA GLY A 91 -14.78 2.80 -7.08
C GLY A 91 -14.19 1.53 -6.48
N ARG A 92 -13.43 0.76 -7.28
CA ARG A 92 -12.79 -0.47 -6.81
C ARG A 92 -11.71 -0.21 -5.76
N MET A 93 -10.81 0.76 -5.98
CA MET A 93 -9.82 1.15 -4.98
C MET A 93 -10.48 1.64 -3.69
N ARG A 94 -11.55 2.43 -3.80
CA ARG A 94 -12.34 2.86 -2.64
C ARG A 94 -12.87 1.67 -1.86
N ASN A 95 -13.48 0.70 -2.55
CA ASN A 95 -13.99 -0.52 -1.92
C ASN A 95 -12.87 -1.33 -1.25
N MET A 96 -11.72 -1.45 -1.90
CA MET A 96 -10.54 -2.12 -1.31
C MET A 96 -10.09 -1.46 0.00
N ILE A 97 -10.28 -0.14 0.15
CA ILE A 97 -9.90 0.62 1.34
C ILE A 97 -10.98 0.53 2.42
N THR A 98 -12.25 0.66 2.05
CA THR A 98 -13.33 0.90 3.03
C THR A 98 -14.16 -0.32 3.36
N GLU A 99 -14.31 -1.28 2.43
CA GLU A 99 -15.16 -2.44 2.67
C GLU A 99 -14.48 -3.42 3.63
N THR A 100 -15.23 -3.88 4.60
CA THR A 100 -14.78 -4.88 5.59
C THR A 100 -14.89 -6.30 5.06
N GLU A 101 -15.68 -6.50 4.02
CA GLU A 101 -15.83 -7.77 3.32
C GLU A 101 -15.74 -7.52 1.80
N TRP A 102 -15.20 -8.48 1.09
CA TRP A 102 -15.16 -8.42 -0.36
C TRP A 102 -15.36 -9.79 -1.01
N PRO A 103 -15.94 -9.84 -2.22
CA PRO A 103 -16.02 -11.09 -2.95
C PRO A 103 -14.64 -11.47 -3.49
N ILE A 104 -14.20 -12.68 -3.16
CA ILE A 104 -13.03 -13.30 -3.77
C ILE A 104 -13.50 -14.18 -4.93
N ASN A 105 -13.00 -13.86 -6.11
CA ASN A 105 -13.30 -14.55 -7.35
C ASN A 105 -12.01 -15.17 -7.91
N GLU A 106 -11.99 -16.48 -7.99
CA GLU A 106 -10.88 -17.29 -8.54
C GLU A 106 -11.35 -18.07 -9.75
N LYS A 107 -10.46 -18.23 -10.71
CA LYS A 107 -10.82 -18.96 -11.95
C LYS A 107 -11.21 -20.40 -11.62
N ASN A 108 -12.35 -20.83 -12.15
CA ASN A 108 -12.92 -22.17 -11.97
C ASN A 108 -13.33 -22.53 -10.53
N LEU A 109 -13.44 -21.54 -9.64
CA LEU A 109 -13.98 -21.74 -8.30
C LEU A 109 -15.21 -20.85 -8.09
N PRO A 110 -16.18 -21.29 -7.27
CA PRO A 110 -17.28 -20.42 -6.86
C PRO A 110 -16.76 -19.19 -6.14
N ALA A 111 -17.32 -18.01 -6.45
CA ALA A 111 -17.02 -16.80 -5.71
C ALA A 111 -17.44 -16.97 -4.24
N ARG A 112 -16.61 -16.44 -3.34
CA ARG A 112 -16.86 -16.48 -1.89
C ARG A 112 -16.65 -15.09 -1.28
N MET A 113 -17.32 -14.83 -0.19
CA MET A 113 -17.07 -13.62 0.61
C MET A 113 -15.95 -13.90 1.61
N GLU A 114 -14.99 -12.99 1.71
CA GLU A 114 -13.93 -13.01 2.72
C GLU A 114 -13.87 -11.68 3.46
N GLN A 115 -13.44 -11.74 4.72
CA GLN A 115 -13.12 -10.52 5.49
C GLN A 115 -11.92 -9.82 4.84
N ASN A 116 -12.06 -8.52 4.64
CA ASN A 116 -10.99 -7.69 4.10
C ASN A 116 -10.14 -7.10 5.22
N HIS A 117 -8.99 -7.69 5.45
CA HIS A 117 -8.00 -7.21 6.42
C HIS A 117 -6.82 -6.49 5.73
N CYS A 118 -6.84 -6.38 4.39
CA CYS A 118 -5.73 -5.86 3.62
C CYS A 118 -5.65 -4.33 3.72
N ASN A 119 -4.60 -3.84 4.36
CA ASN A 119 -4.28 -2.41 4.42
C ASN A 119 -3.38 -2.05 3.25
N MET A 120 -3.74 -1.02 2.49
CA MET A 120 -3.14 -0.73 1.18
C MET A 120 -2.27 0.53 1.19
N VAL A 121 -1.13 0.42 0.53
CA VAL A 121 -0.31 1.55 0.10
C VAL A 121 -0.25 1.57 -1.42
N PHE A 122 -0.42 2.73 -2.01
CA PHE A 122 -0.37 2.90 -3.47
C PHE A 122 0.80 3.79 -3.85
N PHE A 123 1.53 3.39 -4.90
CA PHE A 123 2.63 4.19 -5.44
C PHE A 123 2.31 4.69 -6.83
N SER A 124 2.83 5.87 -7.12
CA SER A 124 2.82 6.38 -8.45
C SER A 124 3.94 7.40 -8.71
N ASN A 125 4.32 7.48 -9.96
CA ASN A 125 5.31 8.44 -10.46
C ASN A 125 4.67 9.73 -10.98
N ARG A 126 3.34 9.82 -11.00
CA ARG A 126 2.59 10.94 -11.59
C ARG A 126 1.81 11.69 -10.52
N ILE A 127 1.80 13.01 -10.63
CA ILE A 127 1.07 13.92 -9.75
C ILE A 127 -0.45 13.91 -9.99
N ASP A 128 -0.85 13.53 -11.21
CA ASP A 128 -2.26 13.52 -11.67
C ASP A 128 -3.04 12.25 -11.35
N ILE A 129 -2.46 11.35 -10.53
CA ILE A 129 -3.13 10.13 -10.06
C ILE A 129 -4.37 10.45 -9.28
N ALA A 130 -4.29 11.51 -8.60
CA ALA A 130 -5.32 11.97 -7.71
C ALA A 130 -6.12 13.09 -8.39
N LYS A 131 -6.99 12.74 -9.32
CA LYS A 131 -8.29 13.40 -9.30
C LYS A 131 -9.05 12.86 -8.08
N LEU A 132 -8.34 12.81 -6.93
CA LEU A 132 -8.98 12.61 -5.65
C LEU A 132 -9.79 13.86 -5.40
N ASP A 133 -11.02 13.68 -4.98
CA ASP A 133 -11.77 14.82 -4.45
C ASP A 133 -10.93 15.45 -3.34
N PRO A 134 -10.78 16.78 -3.29
CA PRO A 134 -9.96 17.44 -2.28
C PRO A 134 -10.29 17.02 -0.84
N ASP A 135 -11.52 16.55 -0.61
CA ASP A 135 -12.04 16.13 0.68
C ASP A 135 -12.06 14.59 0.86
N ASP A 136 -11.35 13.83 0.03
CA ASP A 136 -11.32 12.37 0.15
C ASP A 136 -10.46 11.91 1.33
N ARG A 137 -11.10 11.76 2.49
CA ARG A 137 -10.50 11.35 3.76
C ARG A 137 -9.91 9.93 3.78
N ARG A 138 -10.07 9.16 2.70
CA ARG A 138 -9.56 7.78 2.61
C ARG A 138 -8.07 7.71 2.30
N TYR A 139 -7.49 8.79 1.78
CA TYR A 139 -6.10 8.79 1.38
C TYR A 139 -5.26 9.78 2.21
N CYS A 140 -4.17 9.29 2.78
CA CYS A 140 -3.06 10.13 3.17
C CYS A 140 -2.11 10.24 1.99
N VAL A 141 -2.10 11.40 1.35
CA VAL A 141 -1.26 11.66 0.18
C VAL A 141 0.09 12.18 0.63
N ILE A 142 1.15 11.47 0.27
CA ILE A 142 2.54 11.82 0.60
C ILE A 142 3.31 12.02 -0.69
N TRP A 143 3.85 13.23 -0.84
CA TRP A 143 4.79 13.51 -1.92
C TRP A 143 6.22 13.15 -1.49
N THR A 144 6.95 12.43 -2.36
CA THR A 144 8.36 12.14 -2.17
C THR A 144 9.19 13.08 -3.03
N PRO A 145 10.17 13.78 -2.45
CA PRO A 145 11.05 14.68 -3.21
C PRO A 145 11.96 13.90 -4.18
N GLU A 146 12.77 14.63 -4.94
CA GLU A 146 13.85 14.04 -5.74
C GLU A 146 14.71 13.08 -4.90
N PRO A 147 15.32 12.06 -5.54
CA PRO A 147 16.15 11.09 -4.84
C PRO A 147 17.22 11.75 -3.98
N ALA A 148 17.36 11.27 -2.74
CA ALA A 148 18.44 11.68 -1.86
C ALA A 148 19.79 11.06 -2.33
N ASP A 149 20.87 11.35 -1.59
CA ASP A 149 22.18 10.78 -1.84
C ASP A 149 22.10 9.24 -1.96
N PRO A 150 22.66 8.64 -3.01
CA PRO A 150 22.68 7.18 -3.19
C PRO A 150 23.25 6.41 -1.99
N SER A 151 24.18 7.00 -1.23
CA SER A 151 24.76 6.39 -0.03
C SER A 151 23.71 6.07 1.03
N LEU A 152 22.71 6.94 1.22
CA LEU A 152 21.63 6.74 2.16
C LEU A 152 20.79 5.48 1.81
N TYR A 153 20.55 5.25 0.53
CA TYR A 153 19.80 4.05 0.10
C TYR A 153 20.59 2.77 0.24
N LEU A 154 21.92 2.83 0.07
CA LEU A 154 22.82 1.69 0.28
C LEU A 154 22.89 1.33 1.76
N GLU A 155 23.03 2.33 2.63
CA GLU A 155 23.02 2.15 4.08
C GLU A 155 21.69 1.54 4.55
N ALA A 156 20.55 2.14 4.17
CA ALA A 156 19.23 1.60 4.50
C ALA A 156 19.03 0.16 4.02
N LYS A 157 19.47 -0.17 2.81
CA LYS A 157 19.40 -1.56 2.29
C LYS A 157 20.28 -2.51 3.09
N SER A 158 21.47 -2.07 3.50
CA SER A 158 22.38 -2.88 4.32
C SER A 158 21.77 -3.16 5.69
N GLU A 159 21.21 -2.14 6.35
CA GLU A 159 20.53 -2.29 7.63
C GLU A 159 19.32 -3.23 7.54
N LEU A 160 18.51 -3.08 6.49
CA LEU A 160 17.34 -3.95 6.26
C LEU A 160 17.77 -5.41 6.02
N ALA A 161 18.89 -5.65 5.35
CA ALA A 161 19.45 -6.99 5.12
C ALA A 161 20.00 -7.61 6.40
N ASP A 162 20.51 -6.79 7.34
CA ASP A 162 21.07 -7.22 8.62
C ASP A 162 20.04 -7.22 9.78
N GLY A 163 18.81 -7.58 9.48
CA GLY A 163 17.75 -7.73 10.49
C GLY A 163 16.94 -6.46 10.79
N GLY A 164 17.16 -5.38 10.03
CA GLY A 164 16.45 -4.11 10.23
C GLY A 164 14.93 -4.21 10.12
N ALA A 165 14.41 -5.11 9.29
CA ALA A 165 12.97 -5.37 9.22
C ALA A 165 12.42 -5.95 10.53
N ALA A 166 13.17 -6.85 11.19
CA ALA A 166 12.80 -7.37 12.50
C ALA A 166 12.89 -6.29 13.57
N ALA A 167 13.95 -5.46 13.55
CA ALA A 167 14.08 -4.33 14.47
C ALA A 167 12.92 -3.34 14.35
N LEU A 168 12.48 -3.04 13.12
CA LEU A 168 11.32 -2.18 12.87
C LEU A 168 10.01 -2.73 13.44
N HIS A 169 9.89 -4.05 13.53
CA HIS A 169 8.71 -4.70 14.13
C HIS A 169 8.63 -4.51 15.65
N TRP A 170 9.79 -4.34 16.32
CA TRP A 170 9.87 -4.21 17.80
C TRP A 170 9.74 -2.74 18.29
N HIS A 171 9.77 -1.75 17.41
CA HIS A 171 9.59 -0.33 17.71
C HIS A 171 8.15 0.12 17.51
#